data_6dfb7935a3573adb059feedff93ddf74
#
_entry.id   6dfb7935a3573adb059feedff93ddf74
#
_cell.length_a   1.000
_cell.length_b   1.000
_cell.length_c   1.000
_cell.angle_alpha   90.00
_cell.angle_beta   90.00
_cell.angle_gamma   90.00
#
_symmetry.space_group_name_H-M   'P 1'
#
loop_
_entity.id
_entity.type
_entity.pdbx_description
1 polymer ?
#
loop_
_entity_poly.entity_id
_entity_poly.type
_entity_poly.pdbx_seq_one_letter_code
_entity_poly.pdbx_strand_id
1 'polypeptide(L)'
;EALKINPKYFDPYFNLGNSFMNEGNFKLAKENYEKAITNDPNNFNVYFNLGHLHRASNENKIALKYFEESIKYNQNFAPAFYNIGSILNKLDRKKEAINYFEKAIERKNNYIEAYYALGINYRELKYFEKSKKYLLEAFKINPNFEYLKGALTLVRNNLCDWQDYEINLKNIESDINNQKKVITPWITLSIFNSSDLQKKSALAFVDNVEKNSIPIHENNKKINLGYFSANFSEHAVSNQISEIFKLHNKNKFKLFGFYFGNKSDEKLKEIKSSFDEFLEVSQIGTQELIQTVKNLKIDIAVDLMGYTNSNRFSIFNKRCAPIQVSYLGYAGTTGLNNMDYIIGDKHIIHNDYKNFFTEKIIYMPNSFMPNNSKQSISDTNYKKRDVGLPEDSFVYCCFNKHYKITPQIFDLWIDILNSVNKSVLWLNSAEEETKKNLFKYAEKKGLDPNRIYFTERSKKYEDYLAKHKVADVFLDTSPFSAHSTGCASLLANVPIVTILGKTFASNVSTSLLKSMKLEELIAKNNEGYKKIAIELGKNNEKLRNLKKKISQNILTKSLFNSKLYTENLEEAFTKIYNLKLDKKNSEDIFIN
;
A
#
# COMPACT_ATOMS: atom_id res chain seq x y z
N GLU A 1 33.76 -40.22 5.64
CA GLU A 1 34.13 -41.65 5.47
C GLU A 1 33.61 -42.23 4.16
N ALA A 2 32.30 -42.07 3.80
CA ALA A 2 31.76 -42.60 2.53
C ALA A 2 32.54 -42.14 1.29
N LEU A 3 33.01 -40.90 1.22
CA LEU A 3 33.82 -40.35 0.13
C LEU A 3 35.25 -40.87 0.09
N LYS A 4 35.78 -41.39 1.21
CA LYS A 4 37.07 -42.08 1.24
C LYS A 4 36.98 -43.49 0.61
N ILE A 5 35.78 -44.09 0.73
CA ILE A 5 35.51 -45.43 0.17
C ILE A 5 35.18 -45.35 -1.31
N ASN A 6 34.34 -44.40 -1.70
CA ASN A 6 33.96 -44.16 -3.10
C ASN A 6 33.84 -42.67 -3.42
N PRO A 7 34.89 -42.04 -4.02
CA PRO A 7 34.88 -40.63 -4.40
C PRO A 7 33.85 -40.26 -5.48
N LYS A 8 33.30 -41.25 -6.19
CA LYS A 8 32.27 -41.07 -7.22
C LYS A 8 30.86 -41.28 -6.68
N TYR A 9 30.69 -41.33 -5.34
CA TYR A 9 29.37 -41.54 -4.74
C TYR A 9 28.57 -40.24 -4.71
N PHE A 10 27.41 -40.24 -5.34
CA PHE A 10 26.54 -39.07 -5.49
C PHE A 10 26.04 -38.54 -4.15
N ASP A 11 25.40 -39.41 -3.32
CA ASP A 11 24.66 -39.01 -2.14
C ASP A 11 25.47 -38.19 -1.11
N PRO A 12 26.74 -38.53 -0.79
CA PRO A 12 27.50 -37.73 0.15
C PRO A 12 27.74 -36.29 -0.31
N TYR A 13 28.00 -36.05 -1.61
CA TYR A 13 28.18 -34.70 -2.13
C TYR A 13 26.87 -33.91 -2.11
N PHE A 14 25.77 -34.54 -2.50
CA PHE A 14 24.45 -33.95 -2.45
C PHE A 14 24.07 -33.56 -1.03
N ASN A 15 24.25 -34.45 -0.04
CA ASN A 15 23.95 -34.22 1.37
C ASN A 15 24.88 -33.16 2.00
N LEU A 16 26.18 -33.14 1.66
CA LEU A 16 27.09 -32.07 2.08
C LEU A 16 26.66 -30.72 1.49
N GLY A 17 26.26 -30.68 0.22
CA GLY A 17 25.70 -29.49 -0.42
C GLY A 17 24.48 -28.95 0.35
N ASN A 18 23.55 -29.84 0.74
CA ASN A 18 22.38 -29.48 1.54
C ASN A 18 22.77 -28.96 2.93
N SER A 19 23.74 -29.59 3.61
CA SER A 19 24.23 -29.15 4.91
C SER A 19 24.83 -27.75 4.83
N PHE A 20 25.73 -27.49 3.91
CA PHE A 20 26.33 -26.16 3.71
C PHE A 20 25.33 -25.11 3.26
N MET A 21 24.30 -25.50 2.50
CA MET A 21 23.20 -24.61 2.15
C MET A 21 22.43 -24.16 3.40
N ASN A 22 22.13 -25.08 4.31
CA ASN A 22 21.45 -24.79 5.58
C ASN A 22 22.31 -23.93 6.53
N GLU A 23 23.62 -24.09 6.49
CA GLU A 23 24.58 -23.27 7.23
C GLU A 23 24.81 -21.89 6.60
N GLY A 24 24.23 -21.61 5.42
CA GLY A 24 24.44 -20.38 4.67
C GLY A 24 25.80 -20.28 3.98
N ASN A 25 26.58 -21.37 3.94
CA ASN A 25 27.86 -21.44 3.24
C ASN A 25 27.65 -21.77 1.76
N PHE A 26 27.19 -20.78 1.00
CA PHE A 26 26.81 -20.96 -0.40
C PHE A 26 27.98 -21.38 -1.30
N LYS A 27 29.21 -21.00 -0.95
CA LYS A 27 30.41 -21.42 -1.72
C LYS A 27 30.63 -22.92 -1.62
N LEU A 28 30.71 -23.48 -0.42
CA LEU A 28 30.92 -24.91 -0.22
C LEU A 28 29.69 -25.72 -0.68
N ALA A 29 28.48 -25.19 -0.52
CA ALA A 29 27.28 -25.81 -1.06
C ALA A 29 27.37 -25.99 -2.58
N LYS A 30 27.73 -24.92 -3.30
CA LYS A 30 27.92 -24.96 -4.77
C LYS A 30 28.95 -25.97 -5.19
N GLU A 31 30.15 -25.95 -4.60
CA GLU A 31 31.25 -26.89 -4.91
C GLU A 31 30.79 -28.34 -4.74
N ASN A 32 30.02 -28.66 -3.71
CA ASN A 32 29.53 -30.01 -3.49
C ASN A 32 28.39 -30.39 -4.45
N TYR A 33 27.47 -29.50 -4.79
CA TYR A 33 26.47 -29.76 -5.82
C TYR A 33 27.09 -29.96 -7.21
N GLU A 34 28.13 -29.21 -7.59
CA GLU A 34 28.86 -29.40 -8.85
C GLU A 34 29.54 -30.80 -8.91
N LYS A 35 30.12 -31.26 -7.80
CA LYS A 35 30.63 -32.63 -7.70
C LYS A 35 29.53 -33.69 -7.79
N ALA A 36 28.36 -33.42 -7.17
CA ALA A 36 27.21 -34.31 -7.29
C ALA A 36 26.73 -34.44 -8.75
N ILE A 37 26.63 -33.31 -9.50
CA ILE A 37 26.29 -33.32 -10.93
C ILE A 37 27.31 -34.14 -11.76
N THR A 38 28.59 -34.03 -11.44
CA THR A 38 29.63 -34.82 -12.16
C THR A 38 29.39 -36.30 -12.01
N ASN A 39 28.85 -36.75 -10.87
CA ASN A 39 28.60 -38.17 -10.59
C ASN A 39 27.20 -38.64 -11.07
N ASP A 40 26.20 -37.77 -11.08
CA ASP A 40 24.86 -38.03 -11.64
C ASP A 40 24.36 -36.78 -12.38
N PRO A 41 24.68 -36.62 -13.67
CA PRO A 41 24.31 -35.43 -14.45
C PRO A 41 22.83 -35.25 -14.71
N ASN A 42 22.02 -36.28 -14.49
CA ASN A 42 20.59 -36.25 -14.78
C ASN A 42 19.71 -36.03 -13.53
N ASN A 43 20.33 -35.84 -12.37
CA ASN A 43 19.60 -35.69 -11.11
C ASN A 43 18.95 -34.32 -10.97
N PHE A 44 17.65 -34.26 -11.23
CA PHE A 44 16.89 -33.01 -11.20
C PHE A 44 16.94 -32.30 -9.85
N ASN A 45 17.12 -33.01 -8.71
CA ASN A 45 17.17 -32.41 -7.39
C ASN A 45 18.42 -31.54 -7.20
N VAL A 46 19.57 -31.91 -7.79
CA VAL A 46 20.78 -31.09 -7.67
C VAL A 46 20.60 -29.75 -8.41
N TYR A 47 20.04 -29.79 -9.61
CA TYR A 47 19.72 -28.57 -10.35
C TYR A 47 18.71 -27.70 -9.60
N PHE A 48 17.69 -28.31 -8.98
CA PHE A 48 16.73 -27.62 -8.16
C PHE A 48 17.39 -26.91 -6.97
N ASN A 49 18.30 -27.59 -6.27
CA ASN A 49 19.01 -27.01 -5.12
C ASN A 49 20.02 -25.93 -5.54
N LEU A 50 20.69 -26.06 -6.68
CA LEU A 50 21.50 -24.98 -7.28
C LEU A 50 20.62 -23.77 -7.63
N GLY A 51 19.42 -24.00 -8.17
CA GLY A 51 18.44 -22.94 -8.39
C GLY A 51 18.11 -22.19 -7.09
N HIS A 52 17.90 -22.89 -5.99
CA HIS A 52 17.67 -22.29 -4.67
C HIS A 52 18.88 -21.51 -4.15
N LEU A 53 20.10 -22.05 -4.31
CA LEU A 53 21.36 -21.40 -3.93
C LEU A 53 21.50 -20.04 -4.64
N HIS A 54 21.35 -20.03 -5.97
CA HIS A 54 21.49 -18.81 -6.75
C HIS A 54 20.34 -17.81 -6.47
N ARG A 55 19.13 -18.31 -6.17
CA ARG A 55 18.02 -17.47 -5.70
C ARG A 55 18.33 -16.79 -4.36
N ALA A 56 18.92 -17.52 -3.40
CA ALA A 56 19.34 -16.99 -2.11
C ALA A 56 20.44 -15.91 -2.27
N SER A 57 21.34 -16.10 -3.23
CA SER A 57 22.35 -15.10 -3.62
C SER A 57 21.81 -13.96 -4.50
N ASN A 58 20.49 -13.89 -4.72
CA ASN A 58 19.82 -12.91 -5.59
C ASN A 58 20.22 -12.96 -7.08
N GLU A 59 20.83 -14.04 -7.52
CA GLU A 59 21.25 -14.29 -8.90
C GLU A 59 20.10 -14.91 -9.72
N ASN A 60 19.00 -14.16 -9.84
CA ASN A 60 17.72 -14.66 -10.36
C ASN A 60 17.82 -15.26 -11.78
N LYS A 61 18.67 -14.69 -12.66
CA LYS A 61 18.85 -15.20 -14.03
C LYS A 61 19.51 -16.59 -14.05
N ILE A 62 20.46 -16.81 -13.15
CA ILE A 62 21.16 -18.10 -13.04
C ILE A 62 20.23 -19.13 -12.39
N ALA A 63 19.49 -18.71 -11.34
CA ALA A 63 18.50 -19.56 -10.68
C ALA A 63 17.44 -20.08 -11.67
N LEU A 64 16.93 -19.22 -12.58
CA LEU A 64 15.98 -19.64 -13.63
C LEU A 64 16.54 -20.77 -14.48
N LYS A 65 17.79 -20.64 -14.97
CA LYS A 65 18.42 -21.70 -15.79
C LYS A 65 18.51 -23.04 -15.06
N TYR A 66 18.87 -23.02 -13.78
CA TYR A 66 18.95 -24.25 -12.99
C TYR A 66 17.58 -24.87 -12.71
N PHE A 67 16.54 -24.10 -12.46
CA PHE A 67 15.18 -24.63 -12.35
C PHE A 67 14.67 -25.16 -13.70
N GLU A 68 15.03 -24.56 -14.83
CA GLU A 68 14.71 -25.06 -16.17
C GLU A 68 15.41 -26.39 -16.46
N GLU A 69 16.69 -26.54 -16.08
CA GLU A 69 17.39 -27.83 -16.18
C GLU A 69 16.73 -28.89 -15.27
N SER A 70 16.28 -28.52 -14.06
CA SER A 70 15.55 -29.44 -13.19
C SER A 70 14.26 -29.97 -13.87
N ILE A 71 13.50 -29.10 -14.55
CA ILE A 71 12.30 -29.48 -15.30
C ILE A 71 12.66 -30.38 -16.50
N LYS A 72 13.75 -30.12 -17.18
CA LYS A 72 14.21 -30.94 -18.32
C LYS A 72 14.40 -32.39 -17.91
N TYR A 73 14.96 -32.65 -16.73
CA TYR A 73 15.19 -34.00 -16.23
C TYR A 73 13.97 -34.60 -15.50
N ASN A 74 13.07 -33.76 -14.96
CA ASN A 74 11.78 -34.20 -14.38
C ASN A 74 10.64 -33.23 -14.71
N GLN A 75 9.93 -33.51 -15.79
CA GLN A 75 8.82 -32.69 -16.29
C GLN A 75 7.58 -32.67 -15.36
N ASN A 76 7.53 -33.57 -14.37
CA ASN A 76 6.44 -33.64 -13.40
C ASN A 76 6.78 -33.00 -12.05
N PHE A 77 7.95 -32.36 -11.93
CA PHE A 77 8.40 -31.78 -10.67
C PHE A 77 7.80 -30.40 -10.43
N ALA A 78 6.58 -30.36 -9.89
CA ALA A 78 5.82 -29.14 -9.62
C ALA A 78 6.59 -28.04 -8.87
N PRO A 79 7.49 -28.34 -7.87
CA PRO A 79 8.25 -27.29 -7.17
C PRO A 79 9.15 -26.46 -8.07
N ALA A 80 9.72 -27.01 -9.13
CA ALA A 80 10.57 -26.24 -10.04
C ALA A 80 9.74 -25.21 -10.84
N PHE A 81 8.57 -25.60 -11.34
CA PHE A 81 7.63 -24.68 -11.99
C PHE A 81 7.21 -23.54 -11.06
N TYR A 82 6.86 -23.85 -9.81
CA TYR A 82 6.50 -22.85 -8.81
C TYR A 82 7.65 -21.86 -8.55
N ASN A 83 8.90 -22.34 -8.44
CA ASN A 83 10.05 -21.47 -8.19
C ASN A 83 10.39 -20.57 -9.37
N ILE A 84 10.25 -21.06 -10.61
CA ILE A 84 10.37 -20.21 -11.81
C ILE A 84 9.30 -19.11 -11.77
N GLY A 85 8.03 -19.48 -11.53
CA GLY A 85 6.94 -18.51 -11.39
C GLY A 85 7.22 -17.46 -10.32
N SER A 86 7.75 -17.87 -9.16
CA SER A 86 8.12 -16.97 -8.06
C SER A 86 9.21 -15.97 -8.45
N ILE A 87 10.24 -16.41 -9.18
CA ILE A 87 11.30 -15.52 -9.68
C ILE A 87 10.74 -14.56 -10.74
N LEU A 88 9.95 -15.06 -11.69
CA LEU A 88 9.32 -14.22 -12.72
C LEU A 88 8.42 -13.15 -12.10
N ASN A 89 7.68 -13.51 -11.05
CA ASN A 89 6.86 -12.57 -10.28
C ASN A 89 7.72 -11.47 -9.61
N LYS A 90 8.85 -11.86 -9.00
CA LYS A 90 9.82 -10.91 -8.43
C LYS A 90 10.42 -9.96 -9.49
N LEU A 91 10.56 -10.44 -10.73
CA LEU A 91 11.03 -9.65 -11.88
C LEU A 91 9.90 -8.85 -12.56
N ASP A 92 8.70 -8.78 -11.96
CA ASP A 92 7.48 -8.14 -12.49
C ASP A 92 6.95 -8.73 -13.82
N ARG A 93 7.38 -9.94 -14.18
CA ARG A 93 6.92 -10.72 -15.35
C ARG A 93 5.67 -11.55 -15.00
N LYS A 94 4.64 -10.88 -14.46
CA LYS A 94 3.46 -11.53 -13.83
C LYS A 94 2.69 -12.46 -14.75
N LYS A 95 2.53 -12.10 -16.03
CA LYS A 95 1.82 -12.96 -17.00
C LYS A 95 2.54 -14.28 -17.23
N GLU A 96 3.85 -14.26 -17.29
CA GLU A 96 4.67 -15.47 -17.44
C GLU A 96 4.66 -16.28 -16.14
N ALA A 97 4.74 -15.60 -14.97
CA ALA A 97 4.64 -16.25 -13.68
C ALA A 97 3.33 -17.06 -13.54
N ILE A 98 2.21 -16.49 -13.98
CA ILE A 98 0.90 -17.18 -14.00
C ILE A 98 0.98 -18.50 -14.76
N ASN A 99 1.54 -18.52 -15.98
CA ASN A 99 1.67 -19.74 -16.77
C ASN A 99 2.48 -20.82 -16.02
N TYR A 100 3.55 -20.44 -15.33
CA TYR A 100 4.36 -21.39 -14.56
C TYR A 100 3.64 -21.89 -13.30
N PHE A 101 2.87 -21.04 -12.60
CA PHE A 101 2.05 -21.48 -11.48
C PHE A 101 0.90 -22.40 -11.93
N GLU A 102 0.29 -22.14 -13.10
CA GLU A 102 -0.72 -23.03 -13.68
C GLU A 102 -0.11 -24.39 -14.01
N LYS A 103 1.08 -24.44 -14.62
CA LYS A 103 1.81 -25.68 -14.82
C LYS A 103 2.14 -26.41 -13.51
N ALA A 104 2.42 -25.71 -12.43
CA ALA A 104 2.68 -26.33 -11.13
C ALA A 104 1.43 -27.00 -10.55
N ILE A 105 0.25 -26.38 -10.62
CA ILE A 105 -1.01 -27.01 -10.15
C ILE A 105 -1.47 -28.16 -11.05
N GLU A 106 -1.20 -28.13 -12.36
CA GLU A 106 -1.47 -29.26 -13.26
C GLU A 106 -0.70 -30.52 -12.86
N ARG A 107 0.53 -30.37 -12.33
CA ARG A 107 1.38 -31.49 -11.90
C ARG A 107 1.12 -31.91 -10.46
N LYS A 108 0.64 -30.99 -9.64
CA LYS A 108 0.28 -31.24 -8.24
C LYS A 108 -0.99 -30.48 -7.90
N ASN A 109 -2.13 -31.15 -8.01
CA ASN A 109 -3.47 -30.55 -7.86
C ASN A 109 -3.80 -30.01 -6.44
N ASN A 110 -3.02 -30.34 -5.43
CA ASN A 110 -3.15 -29.83 -4.06
C ASN A 110 -1.99 -28.90 -3.66
N TYR A 111 -1.36 -28.22 -4.62
CA TYR A 111 -0.22 -27.33 -4.38
C TYR A 111 -0.71 -25.94 -3.95
N ILE A 112 -0.96 -25.78 -2.65
CA ILE A 112 -1.57 -24.58 -2.06
C ILE A 112 -0.78 -23.30 -2.35
N GLU A 113 0.57 -23.36 -2.29
CA GLU A 113 1.42 -22.19 -2.55
C GLU A 113 1.24 -21.67 -3.99
N ALA A 114 1.05 -22.57 -4.95
CA ALA A 114 0.82 -22.19 -6.35
C ALA A 114 -0.59 -21.60 -6.55
N TYR A 115 -1.62 -22.17 -5.93
CA TYR A 115 -2.97 -21.60 -5.93
C TYR A 115 -3.00 -20.20 -5.30
N TYR A 116 -2.35 -20.04 -4.15
CA TYR A 116 -2.24 -18.75 -3.48
C TYR A 116 -1.50 -17.73 -4.36
N ALA A 117 -0.35 -18.11 -4.94
CA ALA A 117 0.44 -17.26 -5.83
C ALA A 117 -0.36 -16.83 -7.08
N LEU A 118 -1.13 -17.74 -7.70
CA LEU A 118 -2.06 -17.43 -8.79
C LEU A 118 -3.10 -16.39 -8.35
N GLY A 119 -3.72 -16.61 -7.20
CA GLY A 119 -4.70 -15.68 -6.65
C GLY A 119 -4.11 -14.27 -6.45
N ILE A 120 -2.92 -14.17 -5.88
CA ILE A 120 -2.24 -12.89 -5.67
C ILE A 120 -1.88 -12.22 -7.00
N ASN A 121 -1.32 -12.97 -7.98
CA ASN A 121 -0.96 -12.41 -9.29
C ASN A 121 -2.18 -11.89 -10.06
N TYR A 122 -3.28 -12.65 -10.10
CA TYR A 122 -4.52 -12.20 -10.72
C TYR A 122 -5.10 -10.96 -10.01
N ARG A 123 -5.03 -10.87 -8.68
CA ARG A 123 -5.42 -9.66 -7.93
C ARG A 123 -4.59 -8.44 -8.33
N GLU A 124 -3.27 -8.58 -8.45
CA GLU A 124 -2.39 -7.48 -8.85
C GLU A 124 -2.63 -7.01 -10.28
N LEU A 125 -3.00 -7.93 -11.17
CA LEU A 125 -3.45 -7.62 -12.53
C LEU A 125 -4.90 -7.12 -12.59
N LYS A 126 -5.60 -7.04 -11.44
CA LYS A 126 -7.00 -6.62 -11.28
C LYS A 126 -8.04 -7.57 -11.89
N TYR A 127 -7.70 -8.82 -12.15
CA TYR A 127 -8.64 -9.88 -12.53
C TYR A 127 -9.24 -10.52 -11.27
N PHE A 128 -10.11 -9.78 -10.56
CA PHE A 128 -10.55 -10.15 -9.22
C PHE A 128 -11.37 -11.44 -9.18
N GLU A 129 -12.19 -11.73 -10.19
CA GLU A 129 -12.92 -13.02 -10.24
C GLU A 129 -11.98 -14.22 -10.37
N LYS A 130 -10.97 -14.14 -11.25
CA LYS A 130 -9.96 -15.21 -11.34
C LYS A 130 -9.19 -15.34 -10.04
N SER A 131 -8.82 -14.21 -9.44
CA SER A 131 -8.16 -14.21 -8.13
C SER A 131 -9.00 -14.91 -7.06
N LYS A 132 -10.31 -14.57 -6.95
CA LYS A 132 -11.25 -15.22 -6.03
C LYS A 132 -11.30 -16.73 -6.26
N LYS A 133 -11.40 -17.18 -7.51
CA LYS A 133 -11.42 -18.60 -7.87
C LYS A 133 -10.21 -19.34 -7.29
N TYR A 134 -8.99 -18.88 -7.58
CA TYR A 134 -7.77 -19.57 -7.14
C TYR A 134 -7.55 -19.48 -5.62
N LEU A 135 -7.89 -18.37 -4.98
CA LEU A 135 -7.83 -18.26 -3.51
C LEU A 135 -8.86 -19.16 -2.82
N LEU A 136 -10.02 -19.38 -3.40
CA LEU A 136 -11.01 -20.35 -2.89
C LEU A 136 -10.50 -21.79 -3.02
N GLU A 137 -9.82 -22.16 -4.09
CA GLU A 137 -9.17 -23.47 -4.19
C GLU A 137 -8.07 -23.65 -3.13
N ALA A 138 -7.23 -22.63 -2.90
CA ALA A 138 -6.27 -22.64 -1.80
C ALA A 138 -6.98 -22.79 -0.43
N PHE A 139 -8.11 -22.12 -0.22
CA PHE A 139 -8.88 -22.19 1.01
C PHE A 139 -9.49 -23.58 1.26
N LYS A 140 -9.92 -24.30 0.21
CA LYS A 140 -10.39 -25.69 0.31
C LYS A 140 -9.27 -26.63 0.76
N ILE A 141 -8.03 -26.42 0.30
CA ILE A 141 -6.87 -27.24 0.66
C ILE A 141 -6.47 -27.00 2.12
N ASN A 142 -6.29 -25.75 2.53
CA ASN A 142 -5.98 -25.37 3.91
C ASN A 142 -6.53 -23.97 4.24
N PRO A 143 -7.65 -23.85 4.97
CA PRO A 143 -8.22 -22.57 5.36
C PRO A 143 -7.33 -21.72 6.30
N ASN A 144 -6.32 -22.33 6.92
CA ASN A 144 -5.39 -21.66 7.84
C ASN A 144 -4.03 -21.32 7.19
N PHE A 145 -3.91 -21.42 5.85
CA PHE A 145 -2.71 -20.99 5.15
C PHE A 145 -2.46 -19.49 5.39
N GLU A 146 -1.21 -19.13 5.68
CA GLU A 146 -0.83 -17.77 6.07
C GLU A 146 -1.34 -16.72 5.08
N TYR A 147 -1.95 -15.65 5.60
CA TYR A 147 -2.49 -14.51 4.85
C TYR A 147 -3.64 -14.80 3.86
N LEU A 148 -4.07 -16.07 3.73
CA LEU A 148 -5.10 -16.45 2.74
C LEU A 148 -6.45 -15.82 3.03
N LYS A 149 -6.90 -15.81 4.30
CA LYS A 149 -8.19 -15.22 4.70
C LYS A 149 -8.23 -13.73 4.37
N GLY A 150 -7.14 -13.01 4.67
CA GLY A 150 -7.02 -11.58 4.34
C GLY A 150 -6.99 -11.33 2.84
N ALA A 151 -6.25 -12.13 2.07
CA ALA A 151 -6.20 -12.01 0.61
C ALA A 151 -7.58 -12.22 -0.03
N LEU A 152 -8.31 -13.25 0.41
CA LEU A 152 -9.67 -13.54 -0.06
C LEU A 152 -10.65 -12.42 0.31
N THR A 153 -10.56 -11.89 1.54
CA THR A 153 -11.38 -10.75 1.99
C THR A 153 -11.14 -9.51 1.12
N LEU A 154 -9.88 -9.18 0.83
CA LEU A 154 -9.55 -8.03 -0.04
C LEU A 154 -10.12 -8.21 -1.45
N VAL A 155 -10.04 -9.40 -2.00
CA VAL A 155 -10.57 -9.69 -3.35
C VAL A 155 -12.09 -9.60 -3.34
N ARG A 156 -12.78 -10.19 -2.36
CA ARG A 156 -14.23 -10.07 -2.20
C ARG A 156 -14.67 -8.62 -2.05
N ASN A 157 -13.95 -7.83 -1.25
CA ASN A 157 -14.23 -6.40 -1.09
C ASN A 157 -14.04 -5.61 -2.40
N ASN A 158 -13.04 -5.95 -3.23
CA ASN A 158 -12.89 -5.33 -4.55
C ASN A 158 -14.06 -5.65 -5.48
N LEU A 159 -14.62 -6.85 -5.35
CA LEU A 159 -15.81 -7.30 -6.09
C LEU A 159 -17.12 -6.82 -5.47
N CYS A 160 -17.12 -6.17 -4.32
CA CYS A 160 -18.31 -5.91 -3.50
C CYS A 160 -19.15 -7.19 -3.26
N ASP A 161 -18.47 -8.34 -3.16
CA ASP A 161 -19.04 -9.65 -2.81
C ASP A 161 -19.04 -9.78 -1.28
N TRP A 162 -20.14 -9.37 -0.67
CA TRP A 162 -20.28 -9.28 0.79
C TRP A 162 -21.00 -10.49 1.41
N GLN A 163 -20.99 -11.64 0.71
CA GLN A 163 -21.50 -12.89 1.29
C GLN A 163 -20.73 -13.23 2.57
N ASP A 164 -21.44 -13.50 3.65
CA ASP A 164 -20.91 -13.86 4.98
C ASP A 164 -19.89 -12.84 5.55
N TYR A 165 -19.99 -11.56 5.15
CA TYR A 165 -19.02 -10.51 5.48
C TYR A 165 -18.77 -10.41 6.98
N GLU A 166 -19.82 -10.28 7.80
CA GLU A 166 -19.69 -10.12 9.26
C GLU A 166 -19.08 -11.36 9.94
N ILE A 167 -19.45 -12.55 9.48
CA ILE A 167 -18.92 -13.81 10.01
C ILE A 167 -17.42 -13.91 9.69
N ASN A 168 -17.05 -13.59 8.47
CA ASN A 168 -15.65 -13.59 8.05
C ASN A 168 -14.81 -12.59 8.83
N LEU A 169 -15.32 -11.36 9.10
CA LEU A 169 -14.63 -10.37 9.90
C LEU A 169 -14.43 -10.84 11.35
N LYS A 170 -15.45 -11.42 12.00
CA LYS A 170 -15.34 -11.97 13.37
C LYS A 170 -14.28 -13.07 13.44
N ASN A 171 -14.22 -13.95 12.44
CA ASN A 171 -13.22 -15.02 12.38
C ASN A 171 -11.80 -14.44 12.25
N ILE A 172 -11.60 -13.44 11.38
CA ILE A 172 -10.30 -12.75 11.20
C ILE A 172 -9.91 -12.02 12.48
N GLU A 173 -10.83 -11.33 13.13
CA GLU A 173 -10.60 -10.64 14.41
C GLU A 173 -10.15 -11.62 15.50
N SER A 174 -10.83 -12.76 15.63
CA SER A 174 -10.42 -13.83 16.55
C SER A 174 -9.02 -14.35 16.26
N ASP A 175 -8.70 -14.59 14.98
CA ASP A 175 -7.39 -15.06 14.58
C ASP A 175 -6.28 -14.02 14.83
N ILE A 176 -6.54 -12.71 14.60
CA ILE A 176 -5.61 -11.62 14.94
C ILE A 176 -5.35 -11.58 16.45
N ASN A 177 -6.40 -11.68 17.27
CA ASN A 177 -6.27 -11.71 18.74
C ASN A 177 -5.47 -12.92 19.23
N ASN A 178 -5.48 -14.01 18.48
CA ASN A 178 -4.66 -15.21 18.72
C ASN A 178 -3.27 -15.13 18.02
N GLN A 179 -2.83 -13.95 17.57
CA GLN A 179 -1.53 -13.68 16.95
C GLN A 179 -1.23 -14.51 15.70
N LYS A 180 -2.27 -14.99 14.98
CA LYS A 180 -2.08 -15.74 13.74
C LYS A 180 -1.80 -14.81 12.57
N LYS A 181 -0.96 -15.26 11.63
CA LYS A 181 -0.62 -14.57 10.38
C LYS A 181 -1.73 -14.73 9.32
N VAL A 182 -2.90 -14.16 9.56
CA VAL A 182 -4.10 -14.36 8.69
C VAL A 182 -4.36 -13.22 7.72
N ILE A 183 -3.82 -12.03 8.01
CA ILE A 183 -4.07 -10.81 7.24
C ILE A 183 -2.86 -9.89 7.26
N THR A 184 -2.59 -9.22 6.16
CA THR A 184 -1.52 -8.21 6.13
C THR A 184 -1.98 -6.89 6.73
N PRO A 185 -1.07 -6.07 7.32
CA PRO A 185 -1.43 -4.80 7.96
C PRO A 185 -2.15 -3.83 7.02
N TRP A 186 -1.84 -3.84 5.73
CA TRP A 186 -2.53 -3.01 4.75
C TRP A 186 -4.02 -3.31 4.63
N ILE A 187 -4.40 -4.59 4.67
CA ILE A 187 -5.79 -5.01 4.51
C ILE A 187 -6.62 -4.65 5.75
N THR A 188 -6.03 -4.73 6.96
CA THR A 188 -6.73 -4.37 8.20
C THR A 188 -7.22 -2.94 8.23
N LEU A 189 -6.52 -2.01 7.53
CA LEU A 189 -6.93 -0.60 7.44
C LEU A 189 -8.33 -0.44 6.82
N SER A 190 -8.71 -1.33 5.91
CA SER A 190 -9.95 -1.22 5.14
C SER A 190 -11.15 -1.93 5.75
N ILE A 191 -10.93 -2.77 6.76
CA ILE A 191 -11.99 -3.62 7.32
C ILE A 191 -12.23 -3.42 8.82
N PHE A 192 -11.24 -2.88 9.57
CA PHE A 192 -11.37 -2.68 11.01
C PHE A 192 -11.18 -1.22 11.43
N ASN A 193 -12.19 -0.66 12.09
CA ASN A 193 -12.09 0.64 12.77
C ASN A 193 -11.54 0.46 14.20
N SER A 194 -10.40 -0.25 14.33
CA SER A 194 -9.77 -0.59 15.60
C SER A 194 -8.25 -0.47 15.48
N SER A 195 -7.67 0.51 16.18
CA SER A 195 -6.21 0.71 16.26
C SER A 195 -5.50 -0.47 16.94
N ASP A 196 -6.15 -1.15 17.89
CA ASP A 196 -5.61 -2.34 18.54
C ASP A 196 -5.43 -3.50 17.55
N LEU A 197 -6.47 -3.82 16.76
CA LEU A 197 -6.38 -4.87 15.74
C LEU A 197 -5.35 -4.53 14.65
N GLN A 198 -5.24 -3.25 14.27
CA GLN A 198 -4.21 -2.80 13.31
C GLN A 198 -2.79 -3.00 13.87
N LYS A 199 -2.56 -2.64 15.15
CA LYS A 199 -1.28 -2.90 15.83
C LYS A 199 -0.98 -4.39 15.93
N LYS A 200 -1.92 -5.20 16.40
CA LYS A 200 -1.74 -6.66 16.52
C LYS A 200 -1.41 -7.31 15.18
N SER A 201 -2.11 -6.90 14.12
CA SER A 201 -1.82 -7.36 12.76
C SER A 201 -0.43 -6.96 12.28
N ALA A 202 0.02 -5.73 12.57
CA ALA A 202 1.36 -5.27 12.22
C ALA A 202 2.43 -6.06 12.96
N LEU A 203 2.26 -6.28 14.27
CA LEU A 203 3.19 -7.06 15.09
C LEU A 203 3.26 -8.55 14.66
N ALA A 204 2.14 -9.15 14.25
CA ALA A 204 2.12 -10.53 13.74
C ALA A 204 2.77 -10.67 12.35
N PHE A 205 2.82 -9.58 11.58
CA PHE A 205 3.37 -9.57 10.23
C PHE A 205 4.90 -9.46 10.20
N VAL A 206 5.49 -8.74 11.16
CA VAL A 206 6.94 -8.49 11.19
C VAL A 206 7.67 -9.57 11.95
N ASP A 207 8.87 -9.91 11.48
CA ASP A 207 9.79 -10.72 12.28
C ASP A 207 10.34 -9.86 13.42
N ASN A 208 10.42 -10.42 14.63
CA ASN A 208 11.03 -9.77 15.78
C ASN A 208 12.53 -9.61 15.56
N VAL A 209 12.93 -8.45 15.08
CA VAL A 209 14.33 -8.04 14.95
C VAL A 209 14.69 -7.17 16.15
N GLU A 210 15.83 -7.43 16.78
CA GLU A 210 16.33 -6.59 17.86
C GLU A 210 16.45 -5.13 17.42
N LYS A 211 16.19 -4.22 18.35
CA LYS A 211 16.35 -2.80 18.11
C LYS A 211 17.83 -2.47 17.97
N ASN A 212 18.23 -2.08 16.78
CA ASN A 212 19.59 -1.67 16.47
C ASN A 212 19.75 -0.15 16.56
N SER A 213 20.97 0.32 16.83
CA SER A 213 21.31 1.74 16.81
C SER A 213 22.45 1.98 15.83
N ILE A 214 22.28 3.01 15.01
CA ILE A 214 23.34 3.56 14.15
C ILE A 214 23.62 4.97 14.70
N PRO A 215 24.89 5.34 14.94
CA PRO A 215 25.22 6.70 15.36
C PRO A 215 24.95 7.70 14.23
N ILE A 216 24.68 8.97 14.62
CA ILE A 216 24.54 10.07 13.66
C ILE A 216 25.89 10.36 12.99
N HIS A 217 25.84 10.89 11.79
CA HIS A 217 27.05 11.24 11.02
C HIS A 217 27.47 12.69 11.33
N GLU A 218 28.18 12.93 12.44
CA GLU A 218 28.56 14.26 12.94
C GLU A 218 29.33 15.13 11.94
N ASN A 219 30.00 14.52 10.97
CA ASN A 219 30.79 15.22 9.94
C ASN A 219 29.96 15.68 8.72
N ASN A 220 28.68 15.45 8.68
CA ASN A 220 27.83 15.93 7.62
C ASN A 220 27.63 17.44 7.74
N LYS A 221 27.96 18.21 6.68
CA LYS A 221 27.74 19.67 6.65
C LYS A 221 26.25 20.03 6.54
N LYS A 222 25.42 19.11 6.07
CA LYS A 222 23.97 19.20 5.90
C LYS A 222 23.36 17.89 6.38
N ILE A 223 22.10 17.91 6.77
CA ILE A 223 21.36 16.70 7.08
C ILE A 223 21.13 15.91 5.77
N ASN A 224 21.67 14.69 5.67
CA ASN A 224 21.46 13.80 4.53
C ASN A 224 20.10 13.10 4.69
N LEU A 225 19.13 13.51 3.86
CA LEU A 225 17.74 13.07 3.91
C LEU A 225 17.44 12.13 2.74
N GLY A 226 17.17 10.86 3.02
CA GLY A 226 16.86 9.84 2.02
C GLY A 226 15.36 9.54 1.96
N TYR A 227 14.74 9.69 0.79
CA TYR A 227 13.36 9.30 0.52
C TYR A 227 13.30 7.99 -0.25
N PHE A 228 12.53 7.04 0.25
CA PHE A 228 12.43 5.68 -0.28
C PHE A 228 11.04 5.42 -0.85
N SER A 229 10.93 5.12 -2.16
CA SER A 229 9.65 4.87 -2.80
C SER A 229 9.73 4.01 -4.07
N ALA A 230 8.71 3.18 -4.30
CA ALA A 230 8.41 2.58 -5.59
C ALA A 230 7.52 3.48 -6.46
N ASN A 231 7.05 4.60 -5.93
CA ASN A 231 5.99 5.43 -6.51
C ASN A 231 6.47 6.81 -6.96
N PHE A 232 7.74 7.01 -7.31
CA PHE A 232 8.23 8.28 -7.88
C PHE A 232 7.85 8.47 -9.36
N SER A 233 6.85 7.77 -9.83
CA SER A 233 6.23 7.86 -11.16
C SER A 233 4.84 8.47 -11.07
N GLU A 234 4.03 8.45 -12.15
CA GLU A 234 2.63 8.88 -12.10
C GLU A 234 1.83 8.03 -11.10
N HIS A 235 1.70 8.56 -9.91
CA HIS A 235 1.05 7.93 -8.76
C HIS A 235 0.51 8.99 -7.79
N ALA A 236 -0.54 8.65 -7.03
CA ALA A 236 -1.19 9.56 -6.08
C ALA A 236 -0.21 10.16 -5.03
N VAL A 237 0.71 9.34 -4.49
CA VAL A 237 1.74 9.81 -3.54
C VAL A 237 2.66 10.85 -4.19
N SER A 238 3.12 10.60 -5.41
CA SER A 238 3.98 11.52 -6.15
C SER A 238 3.29 12.84 -6.46
N ASN A 239 2.03 12.80 -6.85
CA ASN A 239 1.25 14.02 -7.12
C ASN A 239 1.09 14.89 -5.88
N GLN A 240 1.11 14.29 -4.68
CA GLN A 240 1.01 15.01 -3.42
C GLN A 240 2.35 15.58 -2.94
N ILE A 241 3.45 14.81 -3.04
CA ILE A 241 4.72 15.14 -2.38
C ILE A 241 5.76 15.76 -3.32
N SER A 242 5.61 15.68 -4.65
CA SER A 242 6.67 16.10 -5.59
C SER A 242 7.11 17.56 -5.45
N GLU A 243 6.20 18.46 -5.08
CA GLU A 243 6.55 19.86 -4.85
C GLU A 243 7.43 20.06 -3.61
N ILE A 244 7.22 19.24 -2.57
CA ILE A 244 8.01 19.27 -1.34
C ILE A 244 9.50 19.01 -1.64
N PHE A 245 9.82 18.05 -2.51
CA PHE A 245 11.20 17.77 -2.90
C PHE A 245 11.91 18.98 -3.53
N LYS A 246 11.18 19.80 -4.29
CA LYS A 246 11.72 21.04 -4.90
C LYS A 246 11.89 22.17 -3.89
N LEU A 247 11.04 22.23 -2.87
CA LEU A 247 10.97 23.31 -1.90
C LEU A 247 11.95 23.15 -0.73
N HIS A 248 12.53 21.98 -0.53
CA HIS A 248 13.49 21.75 0.54
C HIS A 248 14.67 22.74 0.48
N ASN A 249 15.03 23.27 1.66
CA ASN A 249 16.16 24.18 1.83
C ASN A 249 17.49 23.46 1.59
N LYS A 250 18.04 23.62 0.40
CA LYS A 250 19.30 23.00 -0.04
C LYS A 250 20.55 23.46 0.75
N ASN A 251 20.45 24.51 1.57
CA ASN A 251 21.53 24.89 2.47
C ASN A 251 21.55 24.04 3.75
N LYS A 252 20.40 23.51 4.18
CA LYS A 252 20.25 22.68 5.37
C LYS A 252 20.23 21.19 5.08
N PHE A 253 19.66 20.78 3.96
CA PHE A 253 19.43 19.40 3.59
C PHE A 253 20.13 19.03 2.28
N LYS A 254 20.67 17.80 2.22
CA LYS A 254 21.07 17.12 0.98
C LYS A 254 20.08 15.98 0.74
N LEU A 255 19.42 15.99 -0.42
CA LEU A 255 18.33 15.07 -0.72
C LEU A 255 18.80 13.87 -1.55
N PHE A 256 18.45 12.68 -1.10
CA PHE A 256 18.69 11.43 -1.79
C PHE A 256 17.37 10.72 -2.11
N GLY A 257 17.17 10.35 -3.38
CA GLY A 257 16.03 9.56 -3.82
C GLY A 257 16.41 8.10 -4.04
N PHE A 258 15.74 7.16 -3.37
CA PHE A 258 15.91 5.73 -3.56
C PHE A 258 14.66 5.17 -4.24
N TYR A 259 14.73 4.96 -5.55
CA TYR A 259 13.63 4.48 -6.36
C TYR A 259 13.75 2.97 -6.63
N PHE A 260 12.73 2.23 -6.23
CA PHE A 260 12.65 0.78 -6.45
C PHE A 260 11.41 0.34 -7.23
N GLY A 261 10.75 1.28 -7.92
CA GLY A 261 9.71 0.99 -8.90
C GLY A 261 10.27 0.62 -10.27
N ASN A 262 9.37 0.22 -11.19
CA ASN A 262 9.74 -0.26 -12.53
C ASN A 262 9.22 0.66 -13.65
N LYS A 263 8.56 1.80 -13.31
CA LYS A 263 8.02 2.73 -14.30
C LYS A 263 9.05 3.77 -14.68
N SER A 264 9.00 4.21 -15.94
CA SER A 264 9.76 5.34 -16.44
C SER A 264 8.79 6.26 -17.20
N ASP A 265 8.45 7.40 -16.60
CA ASP A 265 7.53 8.40 -17.15
C ASP A 265 8.01 9.82 -16.89
N GLU A 266 7.31 10.82 -17.42
CA GLU A 266 7.70 12.24 -17.25
C GLU A 266 7.68 12.67 -15.78
N LYS A 267 6.77 12.11 -14.97
CA LYS A 267 6.71 12.40 -13.54
C LYS A 267 7.96 11.93 -12.79
N LEU A 268 8.50 10.75 -13.16
CA LEU A 268 9.77 10.27 -12.62
C LEU A 268 10.92 11.22 -12.98
N LYS A 269 10.98 11.69 -14.23
CA LYS A 269 12.02 12.65 -14.66
C LYS A 269 11.95 13.96 -13.87
N GLU A 270 10.74 14.49 -13.69
CA GLU A 270 10.49 15.69 -12.87
C GLU A 270 10.97 15.48 -11.43
N ILE A 271 10.59 14.39 -10.79
CA ILE A 271 10.97 14.09 -9.40
C ILE A 271 12.47 13.89 -9.28
N LYS A 272 13.09 13.13 -10.18
CA LYS A 272 14.53 12.87 -10.20
C LYS A 272 15.34 14.17 -10.21
N SER A 273 14.92 15.18 -10.94
CA SER A 273 15.59 16.49 -11.00
C SER A 273 15.52 17.30 -9.70
N SER A 274 14.69 16.91 -8.74
CA SER A 274 14.54 17.59 -7.45
C SER A 274 15.54 17.12 -6.38
N PHE A 275 16.20 15.99 -6.60
CA PHE A 275 17.16 15.38 -5.69
C PHE A 275 18.61 15.78 -6.03
N ASP A 276 19.46 15.82 -5.02
CA ASP A 276 20.90 16.04 -5.21
C ASP A 276 21.57 14.75 -5.72
N GLU A 277 21.08 13.58 -5.26
CA GLU A 277 21.45 12.26 -5.76
C GLU A 277 20.19 11.37 -5.88
N PHE A 278 20.08 10.62 -6.99
CA PHE A 278 18.94 9.75 -7.25
C PHE A 278 19.41 8.37 -7.71
N LEU A 279 19.05 7.34 -6.95
CA LEU A 279 19.46 5.96 -7.15
C LEU A 279 18.27 5.09 -7.54
N GLU A 280 18.40 4.38 -8.66
CA GLU A 280 17.44 3.36 -9.08
C GLU A 280 17.90 2.00 -8.51
N VAL A 281 17.20 1.52 -7.48
CA VAL A 281 17.63 0.43 -6.62
C VAL A 281 16.73 -0.81 -6.68
N SER A 282 15.90 -0.92 -7.72
CA SER A 282 14.95 -2.03 -7.88
C SER A 282 15.63 -3.41 -7.94
N GLN A 283 16.84 -3.48 -8.49
CA GLN A 283 17.61 -4.72 -8.67
C GLN A 283 18.60 -5.00 -7.53
N ILE A 284 18.81 -4.05 -6.63
CA ILE A 284 19.76 -4.17 -5.53
C ILE A 284 19.15 -5.01 -4.39
N GLY A 285 19.93 -5.95 -3.84
CA GLY A 285 19.54 -6.78 -2.71
C GLY A 285 19.35 -5.98 -1.41
N THR A 286 18.65 -6.55 -0.43
CA THR A 286 18.37 -5.82 0.85
C THR A 286 19.66 -5.45 1.60
N GLN A 287 20.62 -6.35 1.72
CA GLN A 287 21.87 -6.07 2.44
C GLN A 287 22.75 -5.05 1.73
N GLU A 288 22.86 -5.18 0.40
CA GLU A 288 23.61 -4.25 -0.44
C GLU A 288 23.00 -2.84 -0.38
N LEU A 289 21.66 -2.73 -0.40
CA LEU A 289 21.00 -1.45 -0.28
C LEU A 289 21.23 -0.83 1.11
N ILE A 290 21.17 -1.60 2.19
CA ILE A 290 21.50 -1.11 3.53
C ILE A 290 22.94 -0.59 3.58
N GLN A 291 23.89 -1.32 2.96
CA GLN A 291 25.28 -0.87 2.90
C GLN A 291 25.46 0.39 2.07
N THR A 292 24.73 0.51 0.95
CA THR A 292 24.71 1.70 0.10
C THR A 292 24.21 2.93 0.89
N VAL A 293 23.12 2.78 1.63
CA VAL A 293 22.54 3.84 2.47
C VAL A 293 23.53 4.31 3.55
N LYS A 294 24.23 3.34 4.18
CA LYS A 294 25.28 3.65 5.18
C LYS A 294 26.48 4.37 4.57
N ASN A 295 26.94 3.93 3.40
CA ASN A 295 28.08 4.54 2.68
C ASN A 295 27.78 5.98 2.26
N LEU A 296 26.52 6.27 1.87
CA LEU A 296 26.04 7.61 1.56
C LEU A 296 25.79 8.48 2.81
N LYS A 297 26.01 7.92 4.00
CA LYS A 297 25.86 8.60 5.29
C LYS A 297 24.49 9.27 5.44
N ILE A 298 23.43 8.54 5.09
CA ILE A 298 22.05 9.03 5.25
C ILE A 298 21.75 9.14 6.74
N ASP A 299 21.35 10.33 7.20
CA ASP A 299 21.01 10.62 8.59
C ASP A 299 19.55 10.26 8.90
N ILE A 300 18.65 10.62 8.01
CA ILE A 300 17.21 10.36 8.13
C ILE A 300 16.72 9.61 6.90
N ALA A 301 16.19 8.40 7.09
CA ALA A 301 15.55 7.61 6.05
C ALA A 301 14.02 7.69 6.18
N VAL A 302 13.35 8.20 5.14
CA VAL A 302 11.89 8.36 5.08
C VAL A 302 11.28 7.30 4.19
N ASP A 303 10.51 6.40 4.79
CA ASP A 303 9.75 5.36 4.08
C ASP A 303 8.40 5.93 3.59
N LEU A 304 8.26 6.09 2.29
CA LEU A 304 7.03 6.53 1.65
C LEU A 304 6.09 5.38 1.24
N MET A 305 6.38 4.15 1.66
CA MET A 305 5.65 2.96 1.23
C MET A 305 4.94 2.22 2.35
N GLY A 306 5.63 1.98 3.47
CA GLY A 306 5.15 1.09 4.53
C GLY A 306 4.78 -0.29 3.96
N TYR A 307 3.56 -0.76 4.22
CA TYR A 307 3.06 -2.07 3.77
C TYR A 307 2.25 -2.03 2.45
N THR A 308 2.45 -1.01 1.63
CA THR A 308 1.84 -0.96 0.29
C THR A 308 2.56 -1.90 -0.69
N ASN A 309 1.98 -2.08 -1.89
CA ASN A 309 2.59 -2.94 -2.92
C ASN A 309 3.99 -2.45 -3.30
N SER A 310 4.87 -3.40 -3.65
CA SER A 310 6.26 -3.13 -4.03
C SER A 310 7.09 -2.42 -2.95
N ASN A 311 6.74 -2.61 -1.67
CA ASN A 311 7.51 -2.06 -0.55
C ASN A 311 8.84 -2.79 -0.33
N ARG A 312 9.70 -2.18 0.46
CA ARG A 312 10.97 -2.74 0.91
C ARG A 312 11.15 -2.56 2.43
N PHE A 313 10.09 -2.79 3.20
CA PHE A 313 10.10 -2.61 4.67
C PHE A 313 11.25 -3.37 5.36
N SER A 314 11.75 -4.45 4.77
CA SER A 314 12.85 -5.24 5.31
C SER A 314 14.16 -4.44 5.52
N ILE A 315 14.40 -3.36 4.75
CA ILE A 315 15.56 -2.48 4.96
C ILE A 315 15.39 -1.66 6.24
N PHE A 316 14.18 -1.19 6.51
CA PHE A 316 13.85 -0.44 7.74
C PHE A 316 13.80 -1.37 8.95
N ASN A 317 13.29 -2.61 8.81
CA ASN A 317 13.30 -3.60 9.88
C ASN A 317 14.72 -3.95 10.33
N LYS A 318 15.70 -3.98 9.41
CA LYS A 318 17.12 -4.23 9.70
C LYS A 318 17.91 -2.97 10.04
N ARG A 319 17.30 -1.81 10.08
CA ARG A 319 17.84 -0.47 10.28
C ARG A 319 18.92 -0.07 9.27
N CYS A 320 18.58 0.83 8.38
CA CYS A 320 19.48 1.34 7.34
C CYS A 320 20.09 2.72 7.68
N ALA A 321 19.46 3.51 8.57
CA ALA A 321 19.89 4.86 8.92
C ALA A 321 19.76 5.15 10.43
N PRO A 322 20.47 6.16 10.97
CA PRO A 322 20.36 6.60 12.36
C PRO A 322 18.94 6.92 12.81
N ILE A 323 18.16 7.56 11.93
CA ILE A 323 16.76 7.92 12.17
C ILE A 323 15.93 7.38 11.01
N GLN A 324 14.81 6.71 11.33
CA GLN A 324 13.88 6.14 10.36
C GLN A 324 12.47 6.63 10.62
N VAL A 325 11.80 7.11 9.55
CA VAL A 325 10.51 7.78 9.61
C VAL A 325 9.53 7.13 8.63
N SER A 326 8.38 6.67 9.10
CA SER A 326 7.25 6.23 8.26
C SER A 326 6.40 7.43 7.87
N TYR A 327 6.14 7.60 6.58
CA TYR A 327 5.41 8.77 6.09
C TYR A 327 4.56 8.48 4.85
N LEU A 328 3.36 9.03 4.83
CA LEU A 328 2.44 9.22 3.72
C LEU A 328 1.84 7.96 3.11
N GLY A 329 2.63 6.97 2.68
CA GLY A 329 2.14 5.84 1.87
C GLY A 329 1.29 4.83 2.64
N TYR A 330 1.53 4.67 3.94
CA TYR A 330 0.83 3.74 4.81
C TYR A 330 0.23 4.45 6.03
N ALA A 331 -1.08 4.29 6.22
CA ALA A 331 -1.87 5.03 7.20
C ALA A 331 -2.08 4.23 8.50
N GLY A 332 -1.00 3.81 9.16
CA GLY A 332 -1.05 3.02 10.40
C GLY A 332 0.34 2.76 10.97
N THR A 333 0.41 2.15 12.15
CA THR A 333 1.68 1.73 12.75
C THR A 333 2.34 0.62 11.94
N THR A 334 3.67 0.71 11.78
CA THR A 334 4.44 -0.33 11.08
C THR A 334 4.68 -1.57 11.94
N GLY A 335 4.61 -1.45 13.27
CA GLY A 335 4.98 -2.53 14.19
C GLY A 335 6.49 -2.82 14.24
N LEU A 336 7.32 -2.07 13.50
CA LEU A 336 8.77 -2.29 13.44
C LEU A 336 9.48 -1.71 14.66
N ASN A 337 10.28 -2.51 15.35
CA ASN A 337 11.11 -2.04 16.47
C ASN A 337 12.16 -0.99 16.03
N ASN A 338 12.55 -1.03 14.76
CA ASN A 338 13.56 -0.15 14.18
C ASN A 338 12.98 1.07 13.44
N MET A 339 11.67 1.29 13.41
CA MET A 339 11.06 2.54 12.94
C MET A 339 10.94 3.51 14.12
N ASP A 340 11.58 4.67 14.02
CA ASP A 340 11.65 5.61 15.16
C ASP A 340 10.43 6.52 15.21
N TYR A 341 9.96 7.00 14.07
CA TYR A 341 8.88 7.98 13.98
C TYR A 341 7.85 7.66 12.90
N ILE A 342 6.64 8.15 13.14
CA ILE A 342 5.57 8.25 12.12
C ILE A 342 5.10 9.71 12.05
N ILE A 343 4.90 10.24 10.84
CA ILE A 343 4.33 11.57 10.65
C ILE A 343 2.81 11.48 10.63
N GLY A 344 2.17 12.23 11.50
CA GLY A 344 0.72 12.37 11.62
C GLY A 344 0.33 13.80 11.97
N ASP A 345 -0.91 13.96 12.40
CA ASP A 345 -1.42 15.20 13.02
C ASP A 345 -2.37 14.83 14.17
N LYS A 346 -2.75 15.83 14.99
CA LYS A 346 -3.60 15.63 16.17
C LYS A 346 -5.03 15.15 15.86
N HIS A 347 -5.48 15.26 14.60
CA HIS A 347 -6.80 14.84 14.17
C HIS A 347 -6.83 13.39 13.68
N ILE A 348 -5.65 12.88 13.28
CA ILE A 348 -5.46 11.50 12.81
C ILE A 348 -5.03 10.60 13.96
N ILE A 349 -4.03 11.02 14.74
CA ILE A 349 -3.52 10.25 15.89
C ILE A 349 -3.90 11.00 17.15
N HIS A 350 -5.10 10.71 17.64
CA HIS A 350 -5.61 11.27 18.89
C HIS A 350 -4.92 10.63 20.10
N ASN A 351 -4.84 11.34 21.23
CA ASN A 351 -4.21 10.84 22.46
C ASN A 351 -4.76 9.48 22.90
N ASP A 352 -6.02 9.19 22.66
CA ASP A 352 -6.67 7.92 23.05
C ASP A 352 -6.13 6.72 22.27
N TYR A 353 -5.54 6.93 21.07
CA TYR A 353 -5.04 5.83 20.22
C TYR A 353 -3.53 5.82 20.05
N LYS A 354 -2.79 6.83 20.53
CA LYS A 354 -1.34 6.91 20.34
C LYS A 354 -0.59 5.69 20.87
N ASN A 355 -1.09 5.06 21.92
CA ASN A 355 -0.50 3.86 22.50
C ASN A 355 -0.58 2.62 21.59
N PHE A 356 -1.35 2.69 20.50
CA PHE A 356 -1.41 1.66 19.48
C PHE A 356 -0.36 1.85 18.37
N PHE A 357 0.53 2.84 18.48
CA PHE A 357 1.69 3.00 17.60
C PHE A 357 2.95 2.49 18.29
N THR A 358 3.85 1.85 17.54
CA THR A 358 5.18 1.45 18.01
C THR A 358 6.18 2.60 17.86
N GLU A 359 5.93 3.47 16.91
CA GLU A 359 6.70 4.65 16.60
C GLU A 359 6.36 5.81 17.53
N LYS A 360 7.29 6.75 17.73
CA LYS A 360 7.01 8.10 18.22
C LYS A 360 6.34 8.93 17.13
N ILE A 361 5.52 9.88 17.51
CA ILE A 361 4.67 10.62 16.58
C ILE A 361 5.25 12.01 16.33
N ILE A 362 5.38 12.39 15.07
CA ILE A 362 5.60 13.77 14.65
C ILE A 362 4.23 14.37 14.32
N TYR A 363 3.77 15.27 15.16
CA TYR A 363 2.49 15.97 14.99
C TYR A 363 2.68 17.22 14.13
N MET A 364 2.25 17.13 12.86
CA MET A 364 2.18 18.29 11.97
C MET A 364 1.06 19.24 12.42
N PRO A 365 1.21 20.58 12.28
CA PRO A 365 0.29 21.53 12.91
C PRO A 365 -1.13 21.55 12.30
N ASN A 366 -1.24 21.29 11.00
CA ASN A 366 -2.51 21.40 10.27
C ASN A 366 -3.01 20.04 9.76
N SER A 367 -2.27 19.45 8.84
CA SER A 367 -2.51 18.12 8.29
C SER A 367 -1.19 17.41 8.04
N PHE A 368 -1.16 16.09 8.23
CA PHE A 368 0.01 15.29 7.86
C PHE A 368 0.20 15.16 6.35
N MET A 369 -0.85 15.46 5.57
CA MET A 369 -0.88 15.22 4.14
C MET A 369 -0.42 16.46 3.36
N PRO A 370 0.68 16.37 2.60
CA PRO A 370 1.10 17.43 1.71
C PRO A 370 0.18 17.49 0.50
N ASN A 371 0.04 18.64 -0.08
CA ASN A 371 -0.70 18.82 -1.32
C ASN A 371 0.05 19.79 -2.23
N ASN A 372 0.01 19.51 -3.53
CA ASN A 372 0.66 20.36 -4.53
C ASN A 372 -0.14 21.67 -4.68
N SER A 373 0.48 22.81 -4.34
CA SER A 373 -0.13 24.13 -4.43
C SER A 373 -0.37 24.59 -5.89
N LYS A 374 0.34 23.97 -6.83
CA LYS A 374 0.28 24.28 -8.27
C LYS A 374 -0.46 23.24 -9.09
N GLN A 375 -1.30 22.41 -8.40
CA GLN A 375 -2.06 21.40 -9.11
C GLN A 375 -3.04 22.04 -10.10
N SER A 376 -2.81 21.82 -11.38
CA SER A 376 -3.72 22.30 -12.43
C SER A 376 -4.97 21.43 -12.55
N ILE A 377 -6.06 22.05 -12.96
CA ILE A 377 -7.30 21.39 -13.35
C ILE A 377 -7.51 21.69 -14.82
N SER A 378 -7.86 20.71 -15.64
CA SER A 378 -8.15 20.91 -17.06
C SER A 378 -9.28 21.95 -17.24
N ASP A 379 -9.15 22.80 -18.25
CA ASP A 379 -10.16 23.81 -18.62
C ASP A 379 -11.43 23.20 -19.22
N THR A 380 -11.45 21.89 -19.44
CA THR A 380 -12.61 21.16 -19.94
C THR A 380 -13.78 21.28 -18.98
N ASN A 381 -14.85 21.92 -19.40
CA ASN A 381 -16.07 22.08 -18.61
C ASN A 381 -17.05 20.92 -18.90
N TYR A 382 -16.82 19.78 -18.23
CA TYR A 382 -17.70 18.61 -18.35
C TYR A 382 -19.10 18.93 -17.80
N LYS A 383 -20.16 18.55 -18.56
CA LYS A 383 -21.55 18.50 -18.11
C LYS A 383 -21.90 17.07 -17.69
N LYS A 384 -23.00 16.89 -16.97
CA LYS A 384 -23.45 15.56 -16.52
C LYS A 384 -23.60 14.58 -17.69
N ARG A 385 -24.20 15.01 -18.83
CA ARG A 385 -24.33 14.19 -20.03
C ARG A 385 -22.99 13.73 -20.62
N ASP A 386 -21.93 14.53 -20.50
CA ASP A 386 -20.61 14.22 -21.08
C ASP A 386 -19.91 13.08 -20.32
N VAL A 387 -20.40 12.78 -19.11
CA VAL A 387 -19.91 11.70 -18.25
C VAL A 387 -20.99 10.62 -18.01
N GLY A 388 -22.06 10.63 -18.82
CA GLY A 388 -23.12 9.62 -18.79
C GLY A 388 -24.10 9.72 -17.64
N LEU A 389 -24.22 10.90 -17.00
CA LEU A 389 -25.15 11.15 -15.88
C LEU A 389 -26.43 11.87 -16.36
N PRO A 390 -27.60 11.65 -15.71
CA PRO A 390 -28.82 12.40 -15.99
C PRO A 390 -28.65 13.89 -15.66
N GLU A 391 -29.08 14.77 -16.56
CA GLU A 391 -28.90 16.24 -16.43
C GLU A 391 -29.56 16.81 -15.16
N ASP A 392 -30.76 16.35 -14.82
CA ASP A 392 -31.54 16.86 -13.67
C ASP A 392 -31.22 16.14 -12.35
N SER A 393 -30.20 15.29 -12.31
CA SER A 393 -29.88 14.51 -11.11
C SER A 393 -29.05 15.30 -10.11
N PHE A 394 -29.24 15.04 -8.81
CA PHE A 394 -28.28 15.39 -7.77
C PHE A 394 -27.21 14.29 -7.70
N VAL A 395 -25.93 14.64 -7.83
CA VAL A 395 -24.85 13.67 -7.98
C VAL A 395 -24.08 13.50 -6.67
N TYR A 396 -24.35 12.41 -5.96
CA TYR A 396 -23.44 11.92 -4.96
C TYR A 396 -22.31 11.12 -5.62
N CYS A 397 -21.06 11.34 -5.24
CA CYS A 397 -19.96 10.56 -5.78
C CYS A 397 -19.12 9.88 -4.69
N CYS A 398 -18.45 8.77 -5.06
CA CYS A 398 -17.37 8.20 -4.30
C CYS A 398 -16.34 7.57 -5.25
N PHE A 399 -15.18 8.21 -5.40
CA PHE A 399 -14.11 7.71 -6.26
C PHE A 399 -13.04 6.94 -5.51
N ASN A 400 -13.33 6.53 -4.27
CA ASN A 400 -12.51 5.57 -3.54
C ASN A 400 -12.52 4.21 -4.26
N LYS A 401 -11.48 3.40 -4.04
CA LYS A 401 -11.43 2.03 -4.56
C LYS A 401 -12.50 1.18 -3.88
N HIS A 402 -13.08 0.25 -4.62
CA HIS A 402 -14.23 -0.56 -4.18
C HIS A 402 -13.96 -1.36 -2.90
N TYR A 403 -12.72 -1.81 -2.64
CA TYR A 403 -12.41 -2.52 -1.39
C TYR A 403 -12.61 -1.68 -0.11
N LYS A 404 -12.77 -0.36 -0.24
CA LYS A 404 -13.11 0.55 0.88
C LYS A 404 -14.61 0.66 1.12
N ILE A 405 -15.43 0.20 0.17
CA ILE A 405 -16.89 0.22 0.28
C ILE A 405 -17.31 -1.03 1.06
N THR A 406 -17.74 -0.83 2.31
CA THR A 406 -18.29 -1.90 3.13
C THR A 406 -19.81 -2.00 2.94
N PRO A 407 -20.45 -3.15 3.23
CA PRO A 407 -21.90 -3.24 3.15
C PRO A 407 -22.61 -2.22 4.05
N GLN A 408 -22.04 -1.92 5.22
CA GLN A 408 -22.61 -0.92 6.15
C GLN A 408 -22.61 0.48 5.55
N ILE A 409 -21.50 0.91 4.91
CA ILE A 409 -21.45 2.24 4.30
C ILE A 409 -22.35 2.31 3.06
N PHE A 410 -22.46 1.21 2.31
CA PHE A 410 -23.31 1.14 1.13
C PHE A 410 -24.80 1.17 1.51
N ASP A 411 -25.20 0.54 2.62
CA ASP A 411 -26.55 0.66 3.20
C ASP A 411 -26.90 2.12 3.53
N LEU A 412 -25.96 2.89 4.13
CA LEU A 412 -26.17 4.32 4.37
C LEU A 412 -26.37 5.12 3.08
N TRP A 413 -25.62 4.78 2.02
CA TRP A 413 -25.78 5.44 0.73
C TRP A 413 -27.12 5.13 0.07
N ILE A 414 -27.64 3.91 0.22
CA ILE A 414 -28.98 3.53 -0.22
C ILE A 414 -30.05 4.36 0.51
N ASP A 415 -29.94 4.50 1.84
CA ASP A 415 -30.86 5.34 2.62
C ASP A 415 -30.83 6.80 2.17
N ILE A 416 -29.64 7.36 1.89
CA ILE A 416 -29.47 8.73 1.40
C ILE A 416 -30.15 8.90 0.03
N LEU A 417 -29.87 7.98 -0.90
CA LEU A 417 -30.44 8.02 -2.25
C LEU A 417 -31.96 7.93 -2.21
N ASN A 418 -32.52 7.03 -1.40
CA ASN A 418 -33.96 6.89 -1.25
C ASN A 418 -34.62 8.13 -0.59
N SER A 419 -33.86 8.89 0.21
CA SER A 419 -34.32 10.12 0.86
C SER A 419 -34.24 11.37 -0.02
N VAL A 420 -33.46 11.35 -1.10
CA VAL A 420 -33.24 12.49 -2.00
C VAL A 420 -33.71 12.13 -3.41
N ASN A 421 -34.83 12.70 -3.82
CA ASN A 421 -35.41 12.46 -5.14
C ASN A 421 -34.45 12.88 -6.25
N LYS A 422 -34.46 12.12 -7.36
CA LYS A 422 -33.60 12.35 -8.54
C LYS A 422 -32.10 12.37 -8.20
N SER A 423 -31.66 11.81 -7.09
CA SER A 423 -30.24 11.66 -6.80
C SER A 423 -29.68 10.36 -7.41
N VAL A 424 -28.41 10.40 -7.76
CA VAL A 424 -27.65 9.26 -8.30
C VAL A 424 -26.34 9.09 -7.51
N LEU A 425 -25.82 7.87 -7.50
CA LEU A 425 -24.52 7.54 -6.94
C LEU A 425 -23.52 7.29 -8.08
N TRP A 426 -22.47 8.11 -8.13
CA TRP A 426 -21.43 8.03 -9.14
C TRP A 426 -20.14 7.47 -8.55
N LEU A 427 -19.79 6.24 -8.94
CA LEU A 427 -18.67 5.49 -8.40
C LEU A 427 -17.48 5.47 -9.35
N ASN A 428 -16.32 5.07 -8.84
CA ASN A 428 -15.15 4.80 -9.67
C ASN A 428 -15.42 3.65 -10.67
N SER A 429 -14.67 3.61 -11.78
CA SER A 429 -14.75 2.52 -12.75
C SER A 429 -14.59 1.16 -12.09
N ALA A 430 -15.40 0.19 -12.48
CA ALA A 430 -15.48 -1.15 -11.91
C ALA A 430 -15.47 -2.23 -12.99
N GLU A 431 -15.01 -3.44 -12.61
CA GLU A 431 -15.21 -4.64 -13.43
C GLU A 431 -16.70 -5.01 -13.46
N GLU A 432 -17.13 -5.71 -14.49
CA GLU A 432 -18.54 -6.07 -14.68
C GLU A 432 -19.12 -6.85 -13.49
N GLU A 433 -18.35 -7.75 -12.91
CA GLU A 433 -18.82 -8.52 -11.74
C GLU A 433 -19.01 -7.64 -10.49
N THR A 434 -18.15 -6.63 -10.30
CA THR A 434 -18.33 -5.66 -9.21
C THR A 434 -19.62 -4.85 -9.40
N LYS A 435 -19.92 -4.43 -10.65
CA LYS A 435 -21.16 -3.74 -10.98
C LYS A 435 -22.38 -4.62 -10.69
N LYS A 436 -22.37 -5.88 -11.16
CA LYS A 436 -23.44 -6.85 -10.90
C LYS A 436 -23.70 -7.07 -9.42
N ASN A 437 -22.64 -7.23 -8.63
CA ASN A 437 -22.77 -7.42 -7.19
C ASN A 437 -23.38 -6.19 -6.50
N LEU A 438 -22.94 -4.98 -6.88
CA LEU A 438 -23.51 -3.72 -6.37
C LEU A 438 -24.98 -3.56 -6.77
N PHE A 439 -25.32 -3.82 -8.03
CA PHE A 439 -26.71 -3.74 -8.51
C PHE A 439 -27.62 -4.74 -7.79
N LYS A 440 -27.19 -5.99 -7.69
CA LYS A 440 -27.93 -7.04 -6.99
C LYS A 440 -28.15 -6.69 -5.51
N TYR A 441 -27.13 -6.13 -4.85
CA TYR A 441 -27.23 -5.71 -3.47
C TYR A 441 -28.18 -4.52 -3.30
N ALA A 442 -28.08 -3.52 -4.17
CA ALA A 442 -28.93 -2.34 -4.19
C ALA A 442 -30.40 -2.72 -4.37
N GLU A 443 -30.72 -3.57 -5.36
CA GLU A 443 -32.06 -4.07 -5.62
C GLU A 443 -32.63 -4.81 -4.40
N LYS A 444 -31.83 -5.73 -3.81
CA LYS A 444 -32.21 -6.43 -2.57
C LYS A 444 -32.57 -5.49 -1.42
N LYS A 445 -31.95 -4.30 -1.38
CA LYS A 445 -32.15 -3.25 -0.36
C LYS A 445 -33.18 -2.18 -0.77
N GLY A 446 -33.86 -2.36 -1.90
CA GLY A 446 -34.95 -1.46 -2.36
C GLY A 446 -34.47 -0.17 -3.02
N LEU A 447 -33.26 -0.15 -3.59
CA LEU A 447 -32.78 0.93 -4.45
C LEU A 447 -32.82 0.46 -5.92
N ASP A 448 -33.39 1.30 -6.82
CA ASP A 448 -33.28 1.09 -8.26
C ASP A 448 -31.82 1.11 -8.71
N PRO A 449 -31.26 0.00 -9.26
CA PRO A 449 -29.86 -0.07 -9.71
C PRO A 449 -29.52 0.97 -10.79
N ASN A 450 -30.49 1.46 -11.58
CA ASN A 450 -30.29 2.52 -12.58
C ASN A 450 -29.89 3.87 -11.97
N ARG A 451 -29.88 4.00 -10.65
CA ARG A 451 -29.38 5.17 -9.94
C ARG A 451 -27.89 5.07 -9.58
N ILE A 452 -27.20 3.98 -9.95
CA ILE A 452 -25.78 3.77 -9.71
C ILE A 452 -25.02 3.85 -11.04
N TYR A 453 -24.09 4.79 -11.11
CA TYR A 453 -23.28 5.07 -12.30
C TYR A 453 -21.80 4.86 -11.99
N PHE A 454 -21.01 4.61 -13.04
CA PHE A 454 -19.56 4.40 -12.93
C PHE A 454 -18.84 5.35 -13.87
N THR A 455 -17.76 5.99 -13.35
CA THR A 455 -16.95 6.87 -14.18
C THR A 455 -16.00 6.07 -15.06
N GLU A 456 -15.64 6.64 -16.22
CA GLU A 456 -14.52 6.14 -16.98
C GLU A 456 -13.19 6.66 -16.42
N ARG A 457 -12.14 5.84 -16.52
CA ARG A 457 -10.81 6.22 -16.07
C ARG A 457 -10.24 7.36 -16.94
N SER A 458 -9.89 8.47 -16.30
CA SER A 458 -9.17 9.56 -16.97
C SER A 458 -7.71 9.19 -17.19
N LYS A 459 -7.15 9.59 -18.33
CA LYS A 459 -5.73 9.38 -18.67
C LYS A 459 -4.81 10.34 -17.91
N LYS A 460 -5.26 11.60 -17.72
CA LYS A 460 -4.54 12.67 -17.03
C LYS A 460 -5.22 13.01 -15.71
N TYR A 461 -4.44 13.43 -14.72
CA TYR A 461 -4.96 13.80 -13.41
C TYR A 461 -5.77 15.10 -13.46
N GLU A 462 -5.37 16.06 -14.30
CA GLU A 462 -6.12 17.31 -14.51
C GLU A 462 -7.54 17.06 -15.04
N ASP A 463 -7.70 16.11 -15.98
CA ASP A 463 -9.00 15.72 -16.51
C ASP A 463 -9.85 14.97 -15.46
N TYR A 464 -9.21 14.16 -14.62
CA TYR A 464 -9.88 13.53 -13.47
C TYR A 464 -10.45 14.58 -12.52
N LEU A 465 -9.69 15.64 -12.21
CA LEU A 465 -10.14 16.75 -11.38
C LEU A 465 -11.28 17.56 -12.05
N ALA A 466 -11.19 17.79 -13.36
CA ALA A 466 -12.23 18.50 -14.10
C ALA A 466 -13.55 17.71 -14.12
N LYS A 467 -13.50 16.40 -14.34
CA LYS A 467 -14.68 15.52 -14.23
C LYS A 467 -15.26 15.51 -12.83
N HIS A 468 -14.44 15.54 -11.80
CA HIS A 468 -14.88 15.54 -10.41
C HIS A 468 -15.81 16.71 -10.09
N LYS A 469 -15.62 17.89 -10.74
CA LYS A 469 -16.49 19.08 -10.58
C LYS A 469 -17.96 18.83 -10.92
N VAL A 470 -18.27 17.79 -11.69
CA VAL A 470 -19.66 17.43 -12.05
C VAL A 470 -20.45 16.92 -10.85
N ALA A 471 -19.77 16.42 -9.83
CA ALA A 471 -20.39 15.92 -8.61
C ALA A 471 -20.87 17.07 -7.68
N ASP A 472 -21.92 16.80 -6.93
CA ASP A 472 -22.46 17.74 -5.95
C ASP A 472 -21.87 17.52 -4.56
N VAL A 473 -21.77 16.26 -4.09
CA VAL A 473 -21.27 15.87 -2.77
C VAL A 473 -20.49 14.55 -2.89
N PHE A 474 -19.33 14.47 -2.22
CA PHE A 474 -18.59 13.24 -2.07
C PHE A 474 -19.02 12.50 -0.78
N LEU A 475 -19.48 11.28 -0.92
CA LEU A 475 -19.79 10.38 0.19
C LEU A 475 -18.56 9.55 0.54
N ASP A 476 -17.97 9.80 1.70
CA ASP A 476 -16.75 9.12 2.13
C ASP A 476 -17.01 7.70 2.61
N THR A 477 -15.99 6.86 2.51
CA THR A 477 -15.99 5.47 2.97
C THR A 477 -15.53 5.33 4.41
N SER A 478 -15.99 4.29 5.10
CA SER A 478 -15.57 3.91 6.45
C SER A 478 -15.40 2.39 6.50
N PRO A 479 -14.38 1.87 7.20
CA PRO A 479 -13.40 2.53 8.09
C PRO A 479 -12.19 3.17 7.39
N PHE A 480 -11.98 2.98 6.10
CA PHE A 480 -10.88 3.59 5.37
C PHE A 480 -11.37 4.79 4.58
N SER A 481 -11.17 6.00 5.13
CA SER A 481 -11.62 7.26 4.53
C SER A 481 -10.89 7.61 3.21
N ALA A 482 -11.35 8.66 2.55
CA ALA A 482 -10.67 9.22 1.38
C ALA A 482 -9.35 9.90 1.81
N HIS A 483 -8.29 9.63 1.08
CA HIS A 483 -6.98 10.24 1.25
C HIS A 483 -6.72 11.20 0.07
N SER A 484 -5.93 10.79 -0.92
CA SER A 484 -5.72 11.57 -2.16
C SER A 484 -7.01 11.88 -2.91
N THR A 485 -8.00 10.97 -2.86
CA THR A 485 -9.34 11.21 -3.42
C THR A 485 -10.10 12.32 -2.69
N GLY A 486 -9.89 12.45 -1.37
CA GLY A 486 -10.42 13.55 -0.58
C GLY A 486 -9.79 14.90 -0.96
N CYS A 487 -8.46 14.95 -1.11
CA CYS A 487 -7.79 16.15 -1.61
C CYS A 487 -8.29 16.54 -3.01
N ALA A 488 -8.46 15.56 -3.91
CA ALA A 488 -8.99 15.79 -5.25
C ALA A 488 -10.43 16.34 -5.21
N SER A 489 -11.27 15.83 -4.30
CA SER A 489 -12.64 16.32 -4.10
C SER A 489 -12.65 17.79 -3.67
N LEU A 490 -11.86 18.14 -2.67
CA LEU A 490 -11.76 19.53 -2.20
C LEU A 490 -11.21 20.46 -3.28
N LEU A 491 -10.16 20.06 -4.03
CA LEU A 491 -9.62 20.82 -5.16
C LEU A 491 -10.67 21.05 -6.26
N ALA A 492 -11.51 20.05 -6.53
CA ALA A 492 -12.62 20.14 -7.47
C ALA A 492 -13.83 20.93 -6.92
N ASN A 493 -13.73 21.51 -5.73
CA ASN A 493 -14.80 22.24 -5.05
C ASN A 493 -16.04 21.37 -4.74
N VAL A 494 -15.82 20.08 -4.44
CA VAL A 494 -16.84 19.12 -4.06
C VAL A 494 -16.75 18.82 -2.56
N PRO A 495 -17.76 19.15 -1.75
CA PRO A 495 -17.75 18.90 -0.31
C PRO A 495 -17.76 17.41 -0.01
N ILE A 496 -17.04 17.02 1.05
CA ILE A 496 -16.91 15.64 1.51
C ILE A 496 -17.72 15.48 2.79
N VAL A 497 -18.63 14.53 2.85
CA VAL A 497 -19.26 14.09 4.11
C VAL A 497 -18.52 12.86 4.60
N THR A 498 -18.01 12.89 5.85
CA THR A 498 -17.23 11.79 6.44
C THR A 498 -17.70 11.43 7.84
N ILE A 499 -17.32 10.24 8.32
CA ILE A 499 -17.59 9.77 9.69
C ILE A 499 -16.29 9.77 10.48
N LEU A 500 -16.30 10.34 11.68
CA LEU A 500 -15.17 10.29 12.61
C LEU A 500 -14.87 8.85 13.00
N GLY A 501 -13.64 8.41 12.80
CA GLY A 501 -13.20 7.06 13.09
C GLY A 501 -12.29 6.95 14.31
N LYS A 502 -11.73 5.74 14.51
CA LYS A 502 -10.85 5.40 15.65
C LYS A 502 -9.43 4.98 15.20
N THR A 503 -9.09 5.19 13.93
CA THR A 503 -7.80 4.77 13.37
C THR A 503 -7.19 5.88 12.53
N PHE A 504 -5.92 5.77 12.22
CA PHE A 504 -5.26 6.68 11.29
C PHE A 504 -6.02 6.76 9.96
N ALA A 505 -6.21 5.61 9.32
CA ALA A 505 -6.84 5.52 8.00
C ALA A 505 -8.29 6.04 7.97
N SER A 506 -9.02 5.94 9.07
CA SER A 506 -10.41 6.41 9.16
C SER A 506 -10.54 7.92 9.38
N ASN A 507 -9.49 8.59 9.84
CA ASN A 507 -9.53 10.01 10.20
C ASN A 507 -8.84 10.95 9.19
N VAL A 508 -8.36 10.44 8.04
CA VAL A 508 -7.66 11.28 7.06
C VAL A 508 -8.60 12.36 6.51
N SER A 509 -9.83 12.01 6.08
CA SER A 509 -10.80 13.01 5.65
C SER A 509 -11.17 14.00 6.75
N THR A 510 -11.23 13.56 8.02
CA THR A 510 -11.42 14.43 9.19
C THR A 510 -10.30 15.47 9.30
N SER A 511 -9.05 15.06 9.14
CA SER A 511 -7.89 15.99 9.14
C SER A 511 -7.98 17.00 8.00
N LEU A 512 -8.29 16.54 6.77
CA LEU A 512 -8.47 17.43 5.61
C LEU A 512 -9.54 18.48 5.87
N LEU A 513 -10.72 18.06 6.33
CA LEU A 513 -11.85 18.96 6.59
C LEU A 513 -11.55 19.96 7.70
N LYS A 514 -10.91 19.54 8.79
CA LYS A 514 -10.50 20.45 9.87
C LYS A 514 -9.45 21.46 9.40
N SER A 515 -8.50 21.05 8.59
CA SER A 515 -7.51 21.97 7.98
C SER A 515 -8.16 23.00 7.07
N MET A 516 -9.30 22.66 6.48
CA MET A 516 -10.11 23.53 5.63
C MET A 516 -11.22 24.27 6.39
N LYS A 517 -11.34 24.12 7.74
CA LYS A 517 -12.41 24.70 8.56
C LYS A 517 -13.81 24.33 8.07
N LEU A 518 -14.01 23.04 7.81
CA LEU A 518 -15.25 22.44 7.29
C LEU A 518 -15.78 21.36 8.26
N GLU A 519 -15.70 21.61 9.57
CA GLU A 519 -16.06 20.66 10.63
C GLU A 519 -17.54 20.23 10.56
N GLU A 520 -18.41 21.08 9.99
CA GLU A 520 -19.83 20.81 9.75
C GLU A 520 -20.10 19.60 8.85
N LEU A 521 -19.08 19.12 8.12
CA LEU A 521 -19.14 17.94 7.25
C LEU A 521 -18.67 16.64 7.93
N ILE A 522 -18.25 16.72 9.19
CA ILE A 522 -17.74 15.59 9.97
C ILE A 522 -18.85 15.04 10.86
N ALA A 523 -19.37 13.88 10.54
CA ALA A 523 -20.37 13.20 11.32
C ALA A 523 -19.73 12.42 12.49
N LYS A 524 -20.41 12.40 13.64
CA LYS A 524 -20.00 11.61 14.81
C LYS A 524 -20.42 10.13 14.72
N ASN A 525 -21.43 9.83 13.91
CA ASN A 525 -22.00 8.50 13.73
C ASN A 525 -22.75 8.39 12.39
N ASN A 526 -23.28 7.21 12.10
CA ASN A 526 -23.99 6.89 10.87
C ASN A 526 -25.23 7.78 10.65
N GLU A 527 -26.00 8.07 11.69
CA GLU A 527 -27.18 8.93 11.59
C GLU A 527 -26.82 10.38 11.25
N GLY A 528 -25.76 10.91 11.89
CA GLY A 528 -25.21 12.22 11.54
C GLY A 528 -24.73 12.28 10.10
N TYR A 529 -24.08 11.23 9.61
CA TYR A 529 -23.61 11.13 8.23
C TYR A 529 -24.78 11.20 7.23
N LYS A 530 -25.82 10.40 7.44
CA LYS A 530 -27.05 10.45 6.62
C LYS A 530 -27.69 11.82 6.66
N LYS A 531 -27.86 12.41 7.87
CA LYS A 531 -28.48 13.72 8.04
C LYS A 531 -27.76 14.80 7.26
N ILE A 532 -26.42 14.89 7.35
CA ILE A 532 -25.62 15.88 6.62
C ILE A 532 -25.79 15.69 5.11
N ALA A 533 -25.63 14.47 4.62
CA ALA A 533 -25.71 14.17 3.19
C ALA A 533 -27.11 14.47 2.61
N ILE A 534 -28.19 14.06 3.30
CA ILE A 534 -29.57 14.31 2.88
C ILE A 534 -29.87 15.81 2.90
N GLU A 535 -29.41 16.53 3.90
CA GLU A 535 -29.60 17.98 4.00
C GLU A 535 -28.97 18.72 2.83
N LEU A 536 -27.72 18.35 2.47
CA LEU A 536 -27.04 18.93 1.30
C LEU A 536 -27.75 18.59 -0.02
N GLY A 537 -28.34 17.39 -0.12
CA GLY A 537 -29.12 16.98 -1.29
C GLY A 537 -30.48 17.68 -1.44
N LYS A 538 -31.02 18.21 -0.35
CA LYS A 538 -32.32 18.90 -0.33
C LYS A 538 -32.24 20.43 -0.25
N ASN A 539 -31.08 20.99 0.13
CA ASN A 539 -30.87 22.41 0.33
C ASN A 539 -29.78 22.98 -0.57
N ASN A 540 -30.16 23.41 -1.76
CA ASN A 540 -29.29 24.00 -2.76
C ASN A 540 -28.57 25.26 -2.29
N GLU A 541 -29.16 26.06 -1.42
CA GLU A 541 -28.54 27.28 -0.89
C GLU A 541 -27.40 26.92 0.06
N LYS A 542 -27.62 25.98 0.96
CA LYS A 542 -26.58 25.47 1.88
C LYS A 542 -25.39 24.89 1.10
N LEU A 543 -25.68 24.10 0.07
CA LEU A 543 -24.63 23.52 -0.79
C LEU A 543 -23.82 24.61 -1.52
N ARG A 544 -24.47 25.62 -2.11
CA ARG A 544 -23.80 26.76 -2.77
C ARG A 544 -22.89 27.53 -1.82
N ASN A 545 -23.42 27.85 -0.61
CA ASN A 545 -22.65 28.56 0.42
C ASN A 545 -21.43 27.74 0.85
N LEU A 546 -21.57 26.44 1.00
CA LEU A 546 -20.48 25.52 1.33
C LEU A 546 -19.42 25.45 0.21
N LYS A 547 -19.83 25.30 -1.06
CA LYS A 547 -18.90 25.33 -2.21
C LYS A 547 -18.15 26.68 -2.29
N LYS A 548 -18.82 27.81 -2.01
CA LYS A 548 -18.16 29.13 -1.92
C LYS A 548 -17.12 29.16 -0.79
N LYS A 549 -17.44 28.61 0.39
CA LYS A 549 -16.51 28.48 1.53
C LYS A 549 -15.29 27.63 1.16
N ILE A 550 -15.48 26.49 0.49
CA ILE A 550 -14.38 25.63 0.01
C ILE A 550 -13.46 26.40 -0.93
N SER A 551 -13.99 27.06 -1.97
CA SER A 551 -13.20 27.84 -2.93
C SER A 551 -12.37 28.93 -2.24
N GLN A 552 -12.91 29.63 -1.24
CA GLN A 552 -12.16 30.63 -0.47
C GLN A 552 -11.06 29.97 0.39
N ASN A 553 -11.37 28.83 1.00
CA ASN A 553 -10.46 28.16 1.90
C ASN A 553 -9.30 27.46 1.18
N ILE A 554 -9.47 27.01 -0.07
CA ILE A 554 -8.35 26.51 -0.91
C ILE A 554 -7.26 27.58 -1.02
N LEU A 555 -7.61 28.84 -1.17
CA LEU A 555 -6.67 29.95 -1.34
C LEU A 555 -6.06 30.45 -0.02
N THR A 556 -6.75 30.29 1.10
CA THR A 556 -6.41 30.97 2.37
C THR A 556 -5.96 30.04 3.48
N LYS A 557 -6.23 28.73 3.37
CA LYS A 557 -5.88 27.74 4.42
C LYS A 557 -4.62 26.98 4.07
N SER A 558 -4.05 26.39 5.08
CA SER A 558 -2.73 25.72 5.03
C SER A 558 -2.70 24.41 4.22
N LEU A 559 -3.85 23.77 3.97
CA LEU A 559 -3.89 22.44 3.34
C LEU A 559 -3.21 22.40 1.96
N PHE A 560 -3.32 23.48 1.17
CA PHE A 560 -2.71 23.59 -0.16
C PHE A 560 -1.51 24.56 -0.19
N ASN A 561 -0.88 24.81 0.96
CA ASN A 561 0.33 25.64 1.06
C ASN A 561 1.57 24.75 1.22
N SER A 562 2.10 24.29 0.09
CA SER A 562 3.29 23.40 0.05
C SER A 562 4.53 24.03 0.68
N LYS A 563 4.69 25.36 0.61
CA LYS A 563 5.85 26.05 1.19
C LYS A 563 5.81 25.96 2.71
N LEU A 564 4.69 26.35 3.33
CA LEU A 564 4.51 26.26 4.78
C LEU A 564 4.62 24.80 5.25
N TYR A 565 4.06 23.86 4.47
CA TYR A 565 4.17 22.45 4.79
C TYR A 565 5.63 21.97 4.82
N THR A 566 6.43 22.39 3.82
CA THR A 566 7.85 22.03 3.74
C THR A 566 8.65 22.63 4.90
N GLU A 567 8.40 23.88 5.26
CA GLU A 567 9.04 24.54 6.40
C GLU A 567 8.76 23.77 7.71
N ASN A 568 7.52 23.38 7.94
CA ASN A 568 7.11 22.57 9.11
C ASN A 568 7.76 21.18 9.10
N LEU A 569 7.84 20.53 7.94
CA LEU A 569 8.48 19.22 7.79
C LEU A 569 9.99 19.30 8.07
N GLU A 570 10.65 20.35 7.59
CA GLU A 570 12.08 20.62 7.86
C GLU A 570 12.35 20.91 9.34
N GLU A 571 11.45 21.64 10.00
CA GLU A 571 11.52 21.84 11.46
C GLU A 571 11.45 20.50 12.18
N ALA A 572 10.51 19.62 11.78
CA ALA A 572 10.39 18.29 12.34
C ALA A 572 11.67 17.46 12.17
N PHE A 573 12.21 17.41 10.95
CA PHE A 573 13.46 16.68 10.67
C PHE A 573 14.64 17.25 11.43
N THR A 574 14.74 18.57 11.57
CA THR A 574 15.79 19.24 12.34
C THR A 574 15.67 18.89 13.83
N LYS A 575 14.46 18.90 14.40
CA LYS A 575 14.22 18.54 15.82
C LYS A 575 14.63 17.09 16.11
N ILE A 576 14.20 16.12 15.31
CA ILE A 576 14.56 14.71 15.54
C ILE A 576 16.04 14.45 15.29
N TYR A 577 16.69 15.15 14.36
CA TYR A 577 18.12 15.09 14.13
C TYR A 577 18.90 15.57 15.36
N ASN A 578 18.53 16.74 15.91
CA ASN A 578 19.18 17.31 17.08
C ASN A 578 18.99 16.44 18.34
N LEU A 579 17.80 15.88 18.57
CA LEU A 579 17.56 14.92 19.64
C LEU A 579 18.52 13.72 19.55
N LYS A 580 18.71 13.19 18.35
CA LYS A 580 19.62 12.06 18.12
C LYS A 580 21.08 12.46 18.28
N LEU A 581 21.46 13.66 17.82
CA LEU A 581 22.81 14.22 17.99
C LEU A 581 23.15 14.42 19.48
N ASP A 582 22.20 14.95 20.26
CA ASP A 582 22.30 15.12 21.70
C ASP A 582 22.23 13.79 22.50
N LYS A 583 22.14 12.64 21.83
CA LYS A 583 21.98 11.30 22.42
C LYS A 583 20.76 11.15 23.32
N LYS A 584 19.70 11.97 23.07
CA LYS A 584 18.43 11.90 23.79
C LYS A 584 17.55 10.78 23.23
N ASN A 585 16.63 10.28 24.04
CA ASN A 585 15.63 9.31 23.61
C ASN A 585 14.65 9.93 22.64
N SER A 586 14.15 9.13 21.70
CA SER A 586 13.05 9.54 20.82
C SER A 586 11.78 9.83 21.64
N GLU A 587 11.14 10.97 21.38
CA GLU A 587 9.90 11.42 22.00
C GLU A 587 8.92 11.92 20.95
N ASP A 588 7.64 12.12 21.32
CA ASP A 588 6.67 12.73 20.43
C ASP A 588 7.05 14.18 20.13
N ILE A 589 6.98 14.58 18.85
CA ILE A 589 7.39 15.91 18.37
C ILE A 589 6.17 16.72 17.98
N PHE A 590 6.07 17.92 18.49
CA PHE A 590 5.01 18.86 18.12
C PHE A 590 5.59 20.01 17.31
N ILE A 591 5.03 20.22 16.11
CA ILE A 591 5.33 21.36 15.23
C ILE A 591 4.19 22.36 15.37
N ASN A 592 4.53 23.62 15.60
CA ASN A 592 3.56 24.70 15.92
C ASN A 592 3.24 25.59 14.71
#